data_c662120590ae13e8d1ae71e044a146e7
#
_entry.id   c662120590ae13e8d1ae71e044a146e7
#
_cell.length_a   1.000
_cell.length_b   1.000
_cell.length_c   1.000
_cell.angle_alpha   90.00
_cell.angle_beta   90.00
_cell.angle_gamma   90.00
#
_symmetry.space_group_name_H-M   'P 1'
#
loop_
_entity.id
_entity.type
_entity.pdbx_description
1 polymer ?
#
loop_
_entity_poly.entity_id
_entity_poly.type
_entity_poly.pdbx_seq_one_letter_code
_entity_poly.pdbx_strand_id
1 'polypeptide(L)'
;SFNGRIAIGNWNGATGALVVRYLSPPMRIAPSMHSYTSGRCLVEAVAWYNVGSVAIQSETRNTSAVFQLSSVSNSGQSVNANAMWGNGASVVLQAEL
;
A
#
# COMPACT_ATOMS: atom_id res chain seq x y z
N SER A 1 -14.03 2.44 -1.64
CA SER A 1 -12.82 2.28 -2.45
C SER A 1 -11.90 3.48 -2.31
N PHE A 2 -10.63 3.28 -2.54
CA PHE A 2 -9.61 4.32 -2.47
C PHE A 2 -8.83 4.35 -3.77
N ASN A 3 -8.41 5.55 -4.19
CA ASN A 3 -7.56 5.74 -5.36
C ASN A 3 -6.67 6.96 -5.16
N GLY A 4 -5.80 7.22 -6.12
CA GLY A 4 -4.83 8.30 -6.00
C GLY A 4 -3.72 7.95 -5.02
N ARG A 5 -3.48 8.79 -4.01
CA ARG A 5 -2.50 8.52 -2.96
C ARG A 5 -3.18 7.75 -1.84
N ILE A 6 -2.90 6.45 -1.76
CA ILE A 6 -3.67 5.53 -0.94
C ILE A 6 -3.05 5.34 0.44
N ALA A 7 -1.75 5.09 0.50
CA ALA A 7 -1.12 4.67 1.75
C ALA A 7 0.35 5.10 1.80
N ILE A 8 0.89 5.23 3.00
CA ILE A 8 2.27 5.61 3.23
C ILE A 8 2.95 4.60 4.15
N GLY A 9 4.25 4.49 4.04
CA GLY A 9 5.03 3.58 4.86
C GLY A 9 6.51 3.63 4.52
N ASN A 10 7.14 2.45 4.52
CA ASN A 10 8.58 2.35 4.39
C ASN A 10 8.99 1.34 3.33
N TRP A 11 10.08 1.67 2.64
CA TRP A 11 10.74 0.83 1.65
C TRP A 11 11.58 -0.24 2.34
N ASN A 12 11.59 -1.47 1.78
CA ASN A 12 12.35 -2.57 2.38
C ASN A 12 13.82 -2.63 1.94
N GLY A 13 14.24 -1.71 1.09
CA GLY A 13 15.61 -1.68 0.58
C GLY A 13 15.84 -2.55 -0.65
N ALA A 14 14.85 -3.24 -1.13
CA ALA A 14 14.97 -4.14 -2.28
C ALA A 14 13.86 -3.92 -3.30
N THR A 15 12.73 -4.63 -3.20
CA THR A 15 11.69 -4.60 -4.23
C THR A 15 10.29 -4.44 -3.63
N GLY A 16 10.17 -4.04 -2.38
CA GLY A 16 8.87 -3.94 -1.75
C GLY A 16 8.77 -2.84 -0.72
N ALA A 17 7.55 -2.56 -0.32
CA ALA A 17 7.24 -1.57 0.70
C ALA A 17 6.06 -2.04 1.53
N LEU A 18 6.09 -1.71 2.81
CA LEU A 18 4.97 -1.92 3.71
C LEU A 18 4.31 -0.56 3.95
N VAL A 19 3.06 -0.44 3.58
CA VAL A 19 2.34 0.84 3.64
C VAL A 19 1.04 0.68 4.41
N VAL A 20 0.59 1.77 5.03
CA VAL A 20 -0.58 1.78 5.90
C VAL A 20 -1.55 2.86 5.45
N ARG A 21 -2.82 2.51 5.40
CA ARG A 21 -3.94 3.44 5.22
C ARG A 21 -4.79 3.45 6.47
N TYR A 22 -4.89 4.58 7.15
CA TYR A 22 -5.82 4.74 8.27
C TYR A 22 -7.25 4.85 7.75
N LEU A 23 -8.16 4.16 8.42
CA LEU A 23 -9.56 4.09 8.03
C LEU A 23 -10.39 5.02 8.92
N SER A 24 -10.99 6.04 8.30
CA SER A 24 -11.80 7.02 9.03
C SER A 24 -13.05 7.33 8.19
N PRO A 25 -14.24 6.93 8.67
CA PRO A 25 -14.49 6.23 9.93
C PRO A 25 -13.94 4.79 9.90
N PRO A 26 -13.71 4.17 11.07
CA PRO A 26 -13.30 2.78 11.12
C PRO A 26 -14.30 1.85 10.45
N MET A 27 -13.82 0.75 9.91
CA MET A 27 -14.69 -0.30 9.40
C MET A 27 -15.24 -1.14 10.56
N ARG A 28 -16.26 -1.91 10.29
CA ARG A 28 -16.91 -2.71 11.31
C ARG A 28 -16.00 -3.79 11.89
N ILE A 29 -15.23 -4.42 11.01
CA ILE A 29 -14.22 -5.42 11.36
C ILE A 29 -12.99 -5.13 10.52
N ALA A 30 -11.90 -5.84 10.78
CA ALA A 30 -10.71 -5.75 9.94
C ALA A 30 -11.09 -6.14 8.50
N PRO A 31 -10.85 -5.26 7.51
CA PRO A 31 -11.26 -5.56 6.14
C PRO A 31 -10.37 -6.56 5.45
N SER A 32 -10.92 -7.20 4.45
CA SER A 32 -10.15 -7.89 3.41
C SER A 32 -10.10 -7.04 2.15
N MET A 33 -9.19 -7.36 1.24
CA MET A 33 -9.08 -6.67 -0.02
C MET A 33 -9.92 -7.39 -1.07
N HIS A 34 -10.91 -6.69 -1.62
CA HIS A 34 -11.78 -7.23 -2.66
C HIS A 34 -11.08 -7.20 -4.02
N SER A 35 -10.52 -6.06 -4.37
CA SER A 35 -9.82 -5.87 -5.64
C SER A 35 -8.85 -4.72 -5.53
N TYR A 36 -7.88 -4.67 -6.45
CA TYR A 36 -6.93 -3.58 -6.50
C TYR A 36 -6.38 -3.38 -7.91
N THR A 37 -5.88 -2.17 -8.15
CA THR A 37 -5.00 -1.85 -9.26
C THR A 37 -3.64 -1.48 -8.67
N SER A 38 -2.57 -2.11 -9.14
CA SER A 38 -1.25 -2.01 -8.54
C SER A 38 -0.70 -0.60 -8.47
N GLY A 39 -0.88 0.19 -9.54
CA GLY A 39 -0.37 1.54 -9.59
C GLY A 39 1.14 1.61 -9.43
N ARG A 40 1.59 2.65 -8.72
CA ARG A 40 3.01 2.93 -8.54
C ARG A 40 3.33 3.25 -7.09
N CYS A 41 4.61 3.13 -6.77
CA CYS A 41 5.15 3.45 -5.45
C CYS A 41 6.19 4.56 -5.60
N LEU A 42 6.02 5.65 -4.86
CA LEU A 42 7.01 6.71 -4.76
C LEU A 42 7.95 6.39 -3.59
N VAL A 43 9.25 6.33 -3.87
CA VAL A 43 10.26 6.03 -2.85
C VAL A 43 11.18 7.23 -2.69
N GLU A 44 11.36 7.69 -1.45
CA GLU A 44 12.15 8.88 -1.09
C GLU A 44 11.76 10.15 -1.84
N ALA A 45 10.52 10.23 -2.32
CA ALA A 45 10.07 11.36 -3.13
C ALA A 45 10.93 11.60 -4.40
N VAL A 46 11.65 10.57 -4.86
CA VAL A 46 12.54 10.69 -6.03
C VAL A 46 11.77 10.38 -7.32
N ALA A 47 11.14 9.20 -7.38
CA ALA A 47 10.43 8.76 -8.58
C ALA A 47 9.35 7.75 -8.24
N TRP A 48 8.39 7.61 -9.14
CA TRP A 48 7.34 6.60 -9.07
C TRP A 48 7.80 5.34 -9.78
N TYR A 49 7.71 4.20 -9.11
CA TYR A 49 8.09 2.90 -9.64
C TYR A 49 6.87 2.00 -9.76
N ASN A 50 6.81 1.18 -10.81
CA ASN A 50 5.72 0.26 -11.02
C ASN A 50 5.66 -0.78 -9.91
N VAL A 51 4.46 -1.08 -9.43
CA VAL A 51 4.19 -2.11 -8.42
C VAL A 51 3.71 -3.36 -9.12
N GLY A 52 4.33 -4.50 -8.84
CA GLY A 52 3.95 -5.77 -9.46
C GLY A 52 2.73 -6.40 -8.81
N SER A 53 2.69 -6.42 -7.49
CA SER A 53 1.56 -7.02 -6.76
C SER A 53 1.36 -6.37 -5.41
N VAL A 54 0.15 -6.53 -4.87
CA VAL A 54 -0.25 -5.95 -3.58
C VAL A 54 -0.98 -7.02 -2.78
N ALA A 55 -0.66 -7.13 -1.51
CA ALA A 55 -1.37 -8.04 -0.60
C ALA A 55 -1.70 -7.30 0.69
N ILE A 56 -2.91 -7.52 1.21
CA ILE A 56 -3.28 -7.00 2.51
C ILE A 56 -2.70 -7.90 3.59
N GLN A 57 -2.19 -7.30 4.65
CA GLN A 57 -1.45 -8.02 5.68
C GLN A 57 -2.30 -8.36 6.89
N SER A 58 -1.86 -9.37 7.66
CA SER A 58 -2.55 -9.83 8.85
C SER A 58 -2.60 -8.77 9.97
N GLU A 59 -1.71 -7.78 9.93
CA GLU A 59 -1.72 -6.65 10.86
C GLU A 59 -2.88 -5.68 10.62
N THR A 60 -3.61 -5.83 9.52
CA THR A 60 -4.78 -5.01 9.22
C THR A 60 -5.81 -5.11 10.34
N ARG A 61 -6.34 -3.97 10.73
CA ARG A 61 -7.39 -3.84 11.76
C ARG A 61 -8.55 -3.03 11.20
N ASN A 62 -9.61 -2.91 11.96
CA ASN A 62 -10.75 -2.10 11.54
C ASN A 62 -10.43 -0.61 11.45
N THR A 63 -9.32 -0.16 12.03
CA THR A 63 -8.88 1.24 12.02
C THR A 63 -7.72 1.51 11.05
N SER A 64 -7.07 0.48 10.53
CA SER A 64 -5.94 0.66 9.61
C SER A 64 -5.75 -0.57 8.73
N ALA A 65 -5.60 -0.34 7.43
CA ALA A 65 -5.26 -1.38 6.47
C ALA A 65 -3.77 -1.33 6.18
N VAL A 66 -3.12 -2.49 6.23
CA VAL A 66 -1.68 -2.63 5.96
C VAL A 66 -1.50 -3.42 4.68
N PHE A 67 -0.73 -2.87 3.75
CA PHE A 67 -0.49 -3.50 2.45
C PHE A 67 1.00 -3.76 2.25
N GLN A 68 1.31 -4.93 1.70
CA GLN A 68 2.64 -5.24 1.20
C GLN A 68 2.67 -5.02 -0.30
N LEU A 69 3.49 -4.10 -0.76
CA LEU A 69 3.76 -3.90 -2.18
C LEU A 69 4.95 -4.76 -2.54
N SER A 70 4.87 -5.49 -3.64
CA SER A 70 5.90 -6.44 -4.05
C SER A 70 6.25 -6.27 -5.53
N SER A 71 7.42 -6.76 -5.91
CA SER A 71 7.91 -6.68 -7.28
C SER A 71 7.90 -5.25 -7.81
N VAL A 72 8.29 -4.31 -6.97
CA VAL A 72 8.42 -2.89 -7.35
C VAL A 72 9.71 -2.72 -8.12
N SER A 73 9.64 -2.10 -9.30
CA SER A 73 10.84 -1.78 -10.05
C SER A 73 11.65 -0.76 -9.24
N ASN A 74 12.92 -1.06 -8.99
CA ASN A 74 13.71 -0.36 -8.00
C ASN A 74 15.00 0.21 -8.59
N SER A 75 15.42 1.36 -8.08
CA SER A 75 16.65 2.02 -8.45
C SER A 75 17.65 2.14 -7.29
N GLY A 76 17.51 1.32 -6.25
CA GLY A 76 18.52 1.23 -5.20
C GLY A 76 18.37 2.17 -4.02
N GLN A 77 17.13 2.58 -3.70
CA GLN A 77 16.91 3.38 -2.50
C GLN A 77 17.19 2.59 -1.23
N SER A 78 17.52 3.32 -0.16
CA SER A 78 17.91 2.73 1.11
C SER A 78 16.74 2.06 1.82
N VAL A 79 17.04 1.04 2.62
CA VAL A 79 16.06 0.43 3.51
C VAL A 79 15.45 1.48 4.45
N ASN A 80 14.17 1.35 4.73
CA ASN A 80 13.38 2.28 5.55
C ASN A 80 13.18 3.67 4.94
N ALA A 81 13.52 3.88 3.68
CA ALA A 81 13.17 5.09 2.97
C ALA A 81 11.64 5.26 2.96
N ASN A 82 11.17 6.50 2.97
CA ASN A 82 9.74 6.77 2.91
C ASN A 82 9.15 6.24 1.60
N ALA A 83 8.00 5.62 1.70
CA ALA A 83 7.30 5.07 0.54
C ALA A 83 5.84 5.50 0.55
N MET A 84 5.28 5.72 -0.64
CA MET A 84 3.88 6.09 -0.82
C MET A 84 3.29 5.28 -1.97
N TRP A 85 2.17 4.63 -1.72
CA TRP A 85 1.44 3.89 -2.75
C TRP A 85 0.36 4.78 -3.35
N GLY A 86 0.38 4.90 -4.68
CA GLY A 86 -0.57 5.76 -5.37
C GLY A 86 -0.34 5.77 -6.88
N ASN A 87 -0.60 6.91 -7.52
CA ASN A 87 -0.35 7.16 -8.93
C ASN A 87 -0.89 6.04 -9.83
N GLY A 88 -2.20 6.02 -9.99
CA GLY A 88 -2.90 5.00 -10.77
C GLY A 88 -3.30 3.78 -9.95
N ALA A 89 -2.98 3.75 -8.66
CA ALA A 89 -3.42 2.68 -7.79
C ALA A 89 -4.86 2.85 -7.37
N SER A 90 -5.52 1.74 -7.10
CA SER A 90 -6.83 1.74 -6.48
C SER A 90 -7.00 0.49 -5.63
N VAL A 91 -7.84 0.57 -4.62
CA VAL A 91 -8.16 -0.58 -3.79
C VAL A 91 -9.60 -0.51 -3.33
N VAL A 92 -10.26 -1.67 -3.34
CA VAL A 92 -11.60 -1.82 -2.77
C VAL A 92 -11.47 -2.76 -1.59
N LEU A 93 -11.79 -2.25 -0.41
CA LEU A 93 -11.83 -3.04 0.81
C LEU A 93 -13.26 -3.46 1.11
N GLN A 94 -13.40 -4.60 1.76
CA GLN A 94 -14.71 -5.07 2.21
C GLN A 94 -14.58 -5.63 3.61
N ALA A 95 -15.64 -5.48 4.39
CA ALA A 95 -15.74 -6.04 5.72
C ALA A 95 -16.96 -6.95 5.76
N GLU A 96 -16.74 -8.22 6.06
CA GLU A 96 -17.81 -9.18 6.21
C GLU A 96 -18.62 -8.86 7.47
N LEU A 97 -19.93 -9.09 7.38
CA LEU A 97 -20.83 -8.85 8.51
C LEU A 97 -21.07 -10.12 9.31
#